data_e6709c8f6749e940e5876b6faf8f30e1
#
_entry.id   e6709c8f6749e940e5876b6faf8f30e1
#
_cell.length_a   1.000
_cell.length_b   1.000
_cell.length_c   1.000
_cell.angle_alpha   90.00
_cell.angle_beta   90.00
_cell.angle_gamma   90.00
#
_symmetry.space_group_name_H-M   'P 1'
#
loop_
_entity.id
_entity.type
_entity.pdbx_description
1 polymer ?
#
loop_
_entity_poly.entity_id
_entity_poly.type
_entity_poly.pdbx_seq_one_letter_code
_entity_poly.pdbx_strand_id
1 'polypeptide(L)'
;MNIKFLIGVLILVLATCSIYSPTPRGSGIEGQVLLGSMCPVVQQGQECPDQPYQATLTILSREGAQVAQVQSDEQGRFQVLLVPGEYILHPESPNGIPFAGDQSFVVETGHYTQVTVHYDSGIR
;
A
#
# COMPACT_ATOMS: atom_id res chain seq x y z
N MET A 1 54.19 -18.57 31.74
CA MET A 1 53.92 -18.92 31.22
C MET A 1 52.69 -19.08 30.64
N ASN A 2 52.23 -19.14 30.74
CA ASN A 2 51.04 -19.40 30.47
C ASN A 2 50.31 -18.29 29.97
N ILE A 3 50.72 -17.32 29.98
CA ILE A 3 50.16 -16.19 29.56
C ILE A 3 49.67 -16.30 28.25
N LYS A 4 50.31 -16.95 27.53
CA LYS A 4 49.95 -17.07 26.25
C LYS A 4 48.54 -17.29 25.99
N PHE A 5 47.98 -18.04 26.61
CA PHE A 5 46.71 -18.38 26.33
C PHE A 5 45.78 -17.29 26.38
N LEU A 6 46.00 -16.49 27.08
CA LEU A 6 45.08 -15.48 27.28
C LEU A 6 44.87 -14.85 26.01
N ILE A 7 45.67 -14.81 25.27
CA ILE A 7 45.60 -14.21 24.07
C ILE A 7 44.57 -14.76 23.23
N GLY A 8 44.52 -15.92 23.16
CA GLY A 8 43.62 -16.48 22.26
C GLY A 8 42.29 -16.03 22.41
N VAL A 9 41.98 -15.79 23.46
CA VAL A 9 40.70 -15.42 23.72
C VAL A 9 40.15 -14.31 23.04
N LEU A 10 40.66 -13.31 23.17
CA LEU A 10 40.07 -12.20 22.67
C LEU A 10 39.73 -12.25 21.26
N ILE A 11 40.26 -12.94 20.59
CA ILE A 11 39.95 -13.01 19.29
C ILE A 11 38.60 -13.19 18.89
N LEU A 12 38.02 -14.06 19.35
CA LEU A 12 36.75 -14.34 18.97
C LEU A 12 35.85 -13.27 18.89
N VAL A 13 35.90 -12.54 19.66
CA VAL A 13 35.06 -11.50 19.74
C VAL A 13 34.67 -10.88 18.47
N LEU A 14 35.51 -10.63 17.71
CA LEU A 14 35.24 -9.97 16.57
C LEU A 14 34.31 -10.58 15.65
N ALA A 15 34.32 -11.67 15.58
CA ALA A 15 33.54 -12.33 14.64
C ALA A 15 32.14 -11.91 14.54
N THR A 16 31.69 -11.41 15.47
CA THR A 16 30.33 -11.22 15.44
C THR A 16 29.73 -10.18 14.67
N CYS A 17 30.20 -9.19 14.64
CA CYS A 17 29.49 -8.14 14.09
C CYS A 17 29.07 -8.13 12.74
N SER A 18 29.48 -8.79 11.97
CA SER A 18 29.16 -8.61 10.66
C SER A 18 27.90 -9.08 10.15
N ILE A 19 27.07 -9.44 10.91
CA ILE A 19 25.88 -9.95 10.43
C ILE A 19 24.86 -9.01 10.05
N TYR A 20 25.11 -7.93 9.63
CA TYR A 20 24.05 -7.05 9.25
C TYR A 20 23.43 -7.50 7.93
N SER A 21 22.17 -7.80 7.91
CA SER A 21 21.47 -8.05 6.69
C SER A 21 20.40 -7.03 6.56
N PRO A 22 20.33 -6.34 5.47
CA PRO A 22 19.29 -5.34 5.30
C PRO A 22 17.93 -6.01 5.27
N THR A 23 17.00 -5.38 5.90
CA THR A 23 15.65 -5.89 5.91
C THR A 23 15.13 -5.80 4.49
N PRO A 24 14.60 -6.83 3.96
CA PRO A 24 14.04 -6.77 2.61
C PRO A 24 12.90 -5.78 2.60
N ARG A 25 12.82 -5.04 1.52
CA ARG A 25 11.74 -4.11 1.38
C ARG A 25 10.46 -4.91 1.25
N GLY A 26 9.41 -4.46 1.86
CA GLY A 26 8.15 -5.15 1.75
C GLY A 26 7.58 -5.06 0.35
N SER A 27 6.58 -5.85 0.07
CA SER A 27 5.86 -5.80 -1.19
C SER A 27 4.38 -5.65 -0.89
N GLY A 28 3.65 -5.09 -1.83
CA GLY A 28 2.22 -4.88 -1.66
C GLY A 28 1.69 -3.80 -2.58
N ILE A 29 0.67 -3.11 -2.09
CA ILE A 29 0.03 -2.04 -2.83
C ILE A 29 -0.06 -0.82 -1.93
N GLU A 30 0.09 0.34 -2.50
CA GLU A 30 -0.11 1.58 -1.76
C GLU A 30 -0.64 2.64 -2.71
N GLY A 31 -1.27 3.65 -2.18
CA GLY A 31 -1.78 4.70 -3.02
C GLY A 31 -2.72 5.64 -2.29
N GLN A 32 -3.58 6.24 -3.05
CA GLN A 32 -4.48 7.26 -2.53
C GLN A 32 -5.87 7.08 -3.12
N VAL A 33 -6.88 7.36 -2.31
CA VAL A 33 -8.28 7.33 -2.70
C VAL A 33 -8.76 8.76 -2.80
N LEU A 34 -9.37 9.10 -3.91
CA LEU A 34 -9.89 10.43 -4.18
C LEU A 34 -11.38 10.37 -4.50
N LEU A 35 -12.07 11.41 -4.19
CA LEU A 35 -13.49 11.55 -4.48
C LEU A 35 -13.71 12.75 -5.38
N GLY A 36 -14.40 12.57 -6.49
CA GLY A 36 -14.75 13.60 -7.44
C GLY A 36 -15.98 13.14 -8.20
N SER A 37 -16.66 13.95 -8.92
CA SER A 37 -16.53 15.40 -9.02
C SER A 37 -17.10 16.07 -7.78
N MET A 38 -16.47 17.12 -7.33
CA MET A 38 -16.96 17.82 -6.16
C MET A 38 -17.87 18.98 -6.52
N CYS A 39 -17.92 19.35 -7.77
CA CYS A 39 -18.78 20.44 -8.24
C CYS A 39 -19.66 19.95 -9.37
N PRO A 40 -20.92 20.34 -9.41
CA PRO A 40 -21.81 19.88 -10.48
C PRO A 40 -21.42 20.43 -11.85
N VAL A 41 -20.86 21.62 -11.88
CA VAL A 41 -20.44 22.23 -13.13
C VAL A 41 -19.14 22.97 -12.88
N VAL A 42 -18.16 22.72 -13.74
CA VAL A 42 -16.90 23.43 -13.64
C VAL A 42 -16.94 24.63 -14.55
N GLN A 43 -16.82 25.81 -14.00
CA GLN A 43 -16.84 27.02 -14.76
C GLN A 43 -15.43 27.41 -15.11
N GLN A 44 -15.28 28.14 -16.20
CA GLN A 44 -14.00 28.57 -16.65
C GLN A 44 -13.31 29.40 -15.57
N GLY A 45 -12.09 29.06 -15.24
CA GLY A 45 -11.35 29.76 -14.22
C GLY A 45 -11.58 29.27 -12.80
N GLN A 46 -12.47 28.31 -12.63
CA GLN A 46 -12.75 27.73 -11.34
C GLN A 46 -12.11 26.38 -11.22
N GLU A 47 -11.53 26.10 -10.08
CA GLU A 47 -10.97 24.79 -9.83
C GLU A 47 -11.83 24.04 -8.84
N CYS A 48 -12.00 22.78 -9.07
CA CYS A 48 -12.76 21.93 -8.18
C CYS A 48 -12.06 20.59 -8.10
N PRO A 49 -10.93 20.55 -7.37
CA PRO A 49 -10.12 19.34 -7.35
C PRO A 49 -10.82 18.23 -6.57
N ASP A 50 -10.46 16.99 -6.91
CA ASP A 50 -10.92 15.85 -6.16
C ASP A 50 -10.41 15.95 -4.73
N GLN A 51 -11.13 15.34 -3.81
CA GLN A 51 -10.80 15.38 -2.40
C GLN A 51 -10.35 14.02 -1.91
N PRO A 52 -9.43 13.96 -0.94
CA PRO A 52 -9.11 12.69 -0.31
C PRO A 52 -10.37 12.04 0.27
N TYR A 53 -10.45 10.74 0.20
CA TYR A 53 -11.66 10.04 0.62
C TYR A 53 -11.29 8.81 1.43
N GLN A 54 -11.97 8.63 2.54
CA GLN A 54 -11.74 7.50 3.41
C GLN A 54 -12.69 6.39 2.99
N ALA A 55 -12.17 5.32 2.47
CA ALA A 55 -12.98 4.24 1.93
C ALA A 55 -12.41 2.90 2.33
N THR A 56 -13.22 1.88 2.31
CA THR A 56 -12.80 0.51 2.53
C THR A 56 -12.47 -0.12 1.18
N LEU A 57 -11.30 -0.72 1.11
CA LEU A 57 -10.82 -1.35 -0.10
C LEU A 57 -10.61 -2.83 0.19
N THR A 58 -11.17 -3.68 -0.64
CA THR A 58 -11.02 -5.12 -0.49
C THR A 58 -10.06 -5.62 -1.56
N ILE A 59 -9.08 -6.42 -1.17
CA ILE A 59 -8.14 -7.00 -2.11
C ILE A 59 -8.54 -8.45 -2.34
N LEU A 60 -8.74 -8.80 -3.60
CA LEU A 60 -9.15 -10.13 -3.98
C LEU A 60 -8.04 -10.81 -4.77
N SER A 61 -7.98 -12.13 -4.66
CA SER A 61 -7.09 -12.90 -5.53
C SER A 61 -7.69 -12.93 -6.93
N ARG A 62 -6.92 -13.44 -7.87
CA ARG A 62 -7.45 -13.57 -9.24
C ARG A 62 -8.72 -14.38 -9.28
N GLU A 63 -8.86 -15.32 -8.37
CA GLU A 63 -10.04 -16.18 -8.34
C GLU A 63 -11.20 -15.54 -7.62
N GLY A 64 -11.02 -14.34 -7.10
CA GLY A 64 -12.11 -13.65 -6.43
C GLY A 64 -12.19 -13.86 -4.94
N ALA A 65 -11.23 -14.55 -4.33
CA ALA A 65 -11.26 -14.76 -2.89
C ALA A 65 -10.68 -13.55 -2.17
N GLN A 66 -11.26 -13.19 -1.05
CA GLN A 66 -10.77 -12.04 -0.30
C GLN A 66 -9.44 -12.38 0.36
N VAL A 67 -8.44 -11.56 0.11
CA VAL A 67 -7.11 -11.75 0.64
C VAL A 67 -6.83 -10.76 1.76
N ALA A 68 -7.31 -9.55 1.64
CA ALA A 68 -7.07 -8.50 2.62
C ALA A 68 -8.11 -7.40 2.48
N GLN A 69 -8.18 -6.55 3.48
CA GLN A 69 -9.09 -5.41 3.44
C GLN A 69 -8.43 -4.28 4.20
N VAL A 70 -8.55 -3.07 3.71
CA VAL A 70 -7.92 -1.92 4.33
C VAL A 70 -8.83 -0.71 4.20
N GLN A 71 -8.74 0.20 5.13
CA GLN A 71 -9.46 1.46 5.04
C GLN A 71 -8.43 2.58 4.84
N SER A 72 -8.67 3.45 3.86
CA SER A 72 -7.78 4.58 3.66
C SER A 72 -7.95 5.58 4.81
N ASP A 73 -6.94 6.38 5.02
CA ASP A 73 -6.97 7.35 6.12
C ASP A 73 -7.64 8.65 5.69
N GLU A 74 -7.55 9.66 6.52
CA GLU A 74 -8.21 10.94 6.24
C GLU A 74 -7.63 11.65 5.04
N GLN A 75 -6.39 11.35 4.68
CA GLN A 75 -5.79 11.89 3.48
C GLN A 75 -6.00 10.97 2.28
N GLY A 76 -6.80 9.94 2.45
CA GLY A 76 -7.08 8.98 1.39
C GLY A 76 -5.98 7.97 1.17
N ARG A 77 -4.97 7.92 2.00
CA ARG A 77 -3.82 7.06 1.75
C ARG A 77 -4.02 5.68 2.33
N PHE A 78 -3.46 4.69 1.67
CA PHE A 78 -3.55 3.31 2.14
C PHE A 78 -2.28 2.56 1.74
N GLN A 79 -1.99 1.49 2.47
CA GLN A 79 -0.86 0.62 2.17
C GLN A 79 -1.19 -0.77 2.73
N VAL A 80 -0.95 -1.79 1.93
CA VAL A 80 -1.22 -3.17 2.32
C VAL A 80 -0.05 -4.04 1.90
N LEU A 81 0.43 -4.85 2.84
CA LEU A 81 1.46 -5.83 2.54
C LEU A 81 0.81 -7.02 1.85
N LEU A 82 1.37 -7.44 0.74
CA LEU A 82 0.88 -8.58 -0.03
C LEU A 82 2.06 -9.34 -0.59
N VAL A 83 1.92 -10.66 -0.68
CA VAL A 83 2.94 -11.45 -1.34
C VAL A 83 2.87 -11.17 -2.84
N PRO A 84 3.97 -11.33 -3.57
CA PRO A 84 3.93 -11.09 -5.00
C PRO A 84 2.88 -11.93 -5.69
N GLY A 85 2.22 -11.35 -6.67
CA GLY A 85 1.17 -12.04 -7.41
C GLY A 85 0.23 -11.05 -8.06
N GLU A 86 -0.84 -11.58 -8.60
CA GLU A 86 -1.86 -10.78 -9.29
C GLU A 86 -3.09 -10.70 -8.43
N TYR A 87 -3.67 -9.52 -8.35
CA TYR A 87 -4.79 -9.24 -7.46
C TYR A 87 -5.79 -8.32 -8.12
N ILE A 88 -6.95 -8.22 -7.49
CA ILE A 88 -7.98 -7.28 -7.89
C ILE A 88 -8.26 -6.38 -6.71
N LEU A 89 -8.26 -5.08 -6.94
CA LEU A 89 -8.64 -4.11 -5.94
C LEU A 89 -10.12 -3.81 -6.13
N HIS A 90 -10.89 -4.08 -5.12
CA HIS A 90 -12.35 -3.90 -5.16
C HIS A 90 -12.74 -2.83 -4.14
N PRO A 91 -12.92 -1.59 -4.58
CA PRO A 91 -13.34 -0.52 -3.67
C PRO A 91 -14.78 -0.75 -3.25
N GLU A 92 -15.06 -0.64 -1.96
CA GLU A 92 -16.41 -0.87 -1.46
C GLU A 92 -17.27 0.36 -1.64
N SER A 93 -18.52 0.15 -1.98
CA SER A 93 -19.49 1.24 -2.15
C SER A 93 -20.78 0.84 -1.47
N PRO A 94 -20.80 0.84 -0.15
CA PRO A 94 -21.95 0.29 0.59
C PRO A 94 -23.28 0.95 0.29
N ASN A 95 -23.26 2.19 -0.13
CA ASN A 95 -24.50 2.89 -0.46
C ASN A 95 -24.67 3.11 -1.95
N GLY A 96 -23.84 2.46 -2.76
CA GLY A 96 -23.91 2.61 -4.22
C GLY A 96 -23.17 3.82 -4.73
N ILE A 97 -23.30 4.94 -4.08
CA ILE A 97 -22.61 6.17 -4.42
C ILE A 97 -22.00 6.72 -3.13
N PRO A 98 -20.74 7.11 -3.13
CA PRO A 98 -19.81 7.16 -4.28
C PRO A 98 -19.41 5.77 -4.72
N PHE A 99 -19.02 5.65 -5.97
CA PHE A 99 -18.70 4.37 -6.57
C PHE A 99 -17.33 4.40 -7.25
N ALA A 100 -16.59 3.32 -7.12
CA ALA A 100 -15.34 3.14 -7.88
C ALA A 100 -15.29 1.70 -8.36
N GLY A 101 -14.83 1.50 -9.57
CA GLY A 101 -14.76 0.17 -10.16
C GLY A 101 -13.54 -0.61 -9.74
N ASP A 102 -13.57 -1.90 -10.01
CA ASP A 102 -12.45 -2.77 -9.71
C ASP A 102 -11.24 -2.45 -10.59
N GLN A 103 -10.07 -2.69 -10.05
CA GLN A 103 -8.81 -2.53 -10.80
C GLN A 103 -7.95 -3.76 -10.56
N SER A 104 -7.33 -4.26 -11.62
CA SER A 104 -6.35 -5.33 -11.49
C SER A 104 -4.99 -4.74 -11.24
N PHE A 105 -4.16 -5.39 -10.46
CA PHE A 105 -2.80 -4.94 -10.24
C PHE A 105 -1.88 -6.13 -9.96
N VAL A 106 -0.59 -5.89 -10.11
CA VAL A 106 0.42 -6.91 -9.91
C VAL A 106 1.37 -6.43 -8.82
N VAL A 107 1.70 -7.32 -7.89
CA VAL A 107 2.65 -7.04 -6.83
C VAL A 107 3.94 -7.76 -7.14
N GLU A 108 5.05 -7.03 -7.09
CA GLU A 108 6.36 -7.58 -7.37
C GLU A 108 7.18 -7.60 -6.10
N THR A 109 8.12 -8.53 -6.02
CA THR A 109 8.97 -8.66 -4.85
C THR A 109 9.71 -7.35 -4.56
N GLY A 110 9.63 -6.92 -3.33
CA GLY A 110 10.38 -5.74 -2.90
C GLY A 110 9.82 -4.41 -3.35
N HIS A 111 8.61 -4.39 -3.87
CA HIS A 111 8.02 -3.16 -4.38
C HIS A 111 6.59 -3.00 -3.92
N TYR A 112 6.18 -1.76 -3.74
CA TYR A 112 4.77 -1.44 -3.53
C TYR A 112 4.22 -0.89 -4.83
N THR A 113 3.20 -1.53 -5.35
CA THR A 113 2.53 -1.08 -6.57
C THR A 113 1.72 0.17 -6.25
N GLN A 114 1.89 1.20 -7.05
CA GLN A 114 1.20 2.47 -6.82
C GLN A 114 -0.13 2.48 -7.54
N VAL A 115 -1.20 2.83 -6.83
CA VAL A 115 -2.54 2.85 -7.40
C VAL A 115 -3.27 4.08 -6.89
N THR A 116 -4.04 4.70 -7.77
CA THR A 116 -4.95 5.77 -7.36
C THR A 116 -6.37 5.27 -7.60
N VAL A 117 -7.21 5.39 -6.59
CA VAL A 117 -8.60 4.98 -6.67
C VAL A 117 -9.47 6.22 -6.75
N HIS A 118 -10.27 6.31 -7.80
CA HIS A 118 -11.15 7.46 -7.98
C HIS A 118 -12.59 7.04 -7.75
N TYR A 119 -13.20 7.62 -6.74
CA TYR A 119 -14.61 7.41 -6.48
C TYR A 119 -15.40 8.50 -7.18
N ASP A 120 -16.46 8.10 -7.83
CA ASP A 120 -17.38 9.02 -8.49
C ASP A 120 -18.42 9.44 -7.47
N SER A 121 -18.48 10.73 -7.20
CA SER A 121 -19.39 11.24 -6.19
C SER A 121 -20.85 11.18 -6.62
N GLY A 122 -21.10 11.05 -7.90
CA GLY A 122 -22.47 11.10 -8.42
C GLY A 122 -22.94 12.50 -8.74
N ILE A 123 -22.12 13.51 -8.49
CA ILE A 123 -22.50 14.88 -8.84
C ILE A 123 -22.27 15.08 -10.32
N ARG A 124 -23.30 15.59 -11.02
CA ARG A 124 -23.24 15.80 -12.47
C ARG A 124 -23.48 17.25 -12.83
#